data_22160dfd94fc7180c7232e9a0e48b297
#
_entry.id   22160dfd94fc7180c7232e9a0e48b297
#
_cell.length_a   1.000
_cell.length_b   1.000
_cell.length_c   1.000
_cell.angle_alpha   90.00
_cell.angle_beta   90.00
_cell.angle_gamma   90.00
#
_symmetry.space_group_name_H-M   'P 1'
#
loop_
_entity.id
_entity.type
_entity.pdbx_description
1 polymer ?
#
loop_
_entity_poly.entity_id
_entity_poly.type
_entity_poly.pdbx_seq_one_letter_code
_entity_poly.pdbx_strand_id
1 'polypeptide(L)'
;ELKGIAKNKREESINEVEKMVKIWEMENRLIRNLSKGYRQRVGLAQAVLGFPKIIILDEPSVGLDPKQIIEIRELIRQLAKKHTVILSSHILAEVREVCDYILIISKGKLVASDTPENLERNLGDSDLIEIETKASPDEVRRILETVDGIRSISTKHLENGITWAQIQEKKNTDVREKVFQAFAQNHQPLLKLNPLQVSLEDVFMELTQSDRAAEEYAEKAKKKETEDMKDAGDL
;
A
#
# COMPACT_ATOMS: atom_id res chain seq x y z
N GLU A 1 -5.73 -17.47 -33.09
CA GLU A 1 -6.31 -16.64 -34.17
C GLU A 1 -6.65 -15.25 -33.68
N LEU A 2 -7.51 -15.11 -32.67
CA LEU A 2 -7.96 -13.81 -32.14
C LEU A 2 -6.83 -12.89 -31.64
N LYS A 3 -5.69 -13.45 -31.17
CA LYS A 3 -4.51 -12.70 -30.72
C LYS A 3 -3.50 -12.40 -31.87
N GLY A 4 -3.82 -12.71 -33.11
CA GLY A 4 -2.95 -12.44 -34.28
C GLY A 4 -1.66 -13.30 -34.33
N ILE A 5 -1.53 -14.34 -33.50
CA ILE A 5 -0.33 -15.18 -33.45
C ILE A 5 -0.30 -16.09 -34.68
N ALA A 6 0.82 -16.08 -35.44
CA ALA A 6 1.04 -16.92 -36.60
C ALA A 6 0.90 -18.39 -36.25
N LYS A 7 0.27 -19.19 -37.12
CA LYS A 7 -0.08 -20.60 -36.86
C LYS A 7 1.11 -21.45 -36.39
N ASN A 8 2.27 -21.23 -37.01
CA ASN A 8 3.51 -21.95 -36.68
C ASN A 8 4.15 -21.56 -35.33
N LYS A 9 3.70 -20.46 -34.70
CA LYS A 9 4.20 -20.01 -33.38
C LYS A 9 3.20 -20.19 -32.24
N ARG A 10 1.99 -20.68 -32.53
CA ARG A 10 0.92 -20.78 -31.51
C ARG A 10 1.26 -21.77 -30.41
N GLU A 11 1.72 -22.94 -30.77
CA GLU A 11 2.04 -24.01 -29.83
C GLU A 11 3.21 -23.60 -28.90
N GLU A 12 4.26 -23.00 -29.48
CA GLU A 12 5.38 -22.46 -28.70
C GLU A 12 4.92 -21.37 -27.72
N SER A 13 4.09 -20.41 -28.18
CA SER A 13 3.55 -19.34 -27.32
C SER A 13 2.64 -19.87 -26.21
N ILE A 14 1.85 -20.91 -26.49
CA ILE A 14 0.98 -21.53 -25.49
C ILE A 14 1.85 -22.20 -24.42
N ASN A 15 2.80 -23.04 -24.83
CA ASN A 15 3.70 -23.74 -23.92
C ASN A 15 4.52 -22.79 -23.03
N GLU A 16 4.98 -21.66 -23.59
CA GLU A 16 5.70 -20.64 -22.83
C GLU A 16 4.80 -20.00 -21.77
N VAL A 17 3.59 -19.60 -22.13
CA VAL A 17 2.64 -18.99 -21.22
C VAL A 17 2.17 -19.96 -20.14
N GLU A 18 1.86 -21.22 -20.50
CA GLU A 18 1.44 -22.26 -19.53
C GLU A 18 2.50 -22.52 -18.46
N LYS A 19 3.77 -22.57 -18.85
CA LYS A 19 4.89 -22.67 -17.91
C LYS A 19 4.98 -21.43 -17.04
N MET A 20 4.85 -20.23 -17.62
CA MET A 20 4.93 -18.95 -16.89
C MET A 20 3.85 -18.86 -15.79
N VAL A 21 2.61 -19.22 -16.11
CA VAL A 21 1.50 -19.17 -15.13
C VAL A 21 1.34 -20.47 -14.33
N LYS A 22 2.22 -21.48 -14.54
CA LYS A 22 2.27 -22.76 -13.83
C LYS A 22 0.98 -23.58 -13.96
N ILE A 23 0.47 -23.75 -15.19
CA ILE A 23 -0.73 -24.57 -15.49
C ILE A 23 -0.47 -25.74 -16.45
N TRP A 24 0.75 -25.91 -16.92
CA TRP A 24 1.15 -26.94 -17.89
C TRP A 24 0.72 -28.36 -17.50
N GLU A 25 0.67 -28.69 -16.18
CA GLU A 25 0.18 -29.99 -15.71
C GLU A 25 -1.33 -30.18 -15.88
N MET A 26 -2.06 -29.12 -16.16
CA MET A 26 -3.51 -29.09 -16.26
C MET A 26 -4.04 -28.99 -17.69
N GLU A 27 -3.15 -28.97 -18.71
CA GLU A 27 -3.51 -28.74 -20.12
C GLU A 27 -4.61 -29.69 -20.63
N ASN A 28 -4.61 -30.96 -20.16
CA ASN A 28 -5.58 -31.97 -20.57
C ASN A 28 -6.87 -31.98 -19.73
N ARG A 29 -7.06 -31.02 -18.83
CA ARG A 29 -8.27 -30.93 -18.00
C ARG A 29 -9.23 -29.86 -18.53
N LEU A 30 -10.51 -30.17 -18.46
CA LEU A 30 -11.55 -29.18 -18.77
C LEU A 30 -11.51 -28.06 -17.72
N ILE A 31 -11.60 -26.79 -18.17
CA ILE A 31 -11.56 -25.59 -17.30
C ILE A 31 -12.59 -25.66 -16.18
N ARG A 32 -13.80 -26.19 -16.45
CA ARG A 32 -14.86 -26.38 -15.44
C ARG A 32 -14.46 -27.26 -14.26
N ASN A 33 -13.50 -28.17 -14.47
CA ASN A 33 -13.01 -29.13 -13.47
C ASN A 33 -11.78 -28.62 -12.71
N LEU A 34 -11.30 -27.42 -13.03
CA LEU A 34 -10.18 -26.78 -12.34
C LEU A 34 -10.65 -26.10 -11.05
N SER A 35 -9.75 -26.05 -10.05
CA SER A 35 -9.95 -25.22 -8.87
C SER A 35 -10.06 -23.73 -9.26
N LYS A 36 -10.56 -22.89 -8.35
CA LYS A 36 -10.67 -21.44 -8.60
C LYS A 36 -9.30 -20.83 -8.95
N GLY A 37 -8.24 -21.21 -8.22
CA GLY A 37 -6.88 -20.72 -8.47
C GLY A 37 -6.36 -21.12 -9.84
N TYR A 38 -6.59 -22.34 -10.28
CA TYR A 38 -6.21 -22.76 -11.64
C TYR A 38 -7.02 -22.03 -12.71
N ARG A 39 -8.32 -21.79 -12.51
CA ARG A 39 -9.13 -20.98 -13.44
C ARG A 39 -8.61 -19.54 -13.54
N GLN A 40 -8.19 -18.96 -12.42
CA GLN A 40 -7.58 -17.61 -12.40
C GLN A 40 -6.27 -17.58 -13.21
N ARG A 41 -5.42 -18.61 -13.05
CA ARG A 41 -4.19 -18.75 -13.85
C ARG A 41 -4.45 -18.94 -15.34
N VAL A 42 -5.53 -19.64 -15.72
CA VAL A 42 -5.97 -19.74 -17.13
C VAL A 42 -6.38 -18.36 -17.65
N GLY A 43 -7.10 -17.56 -16.86
CA GLY A 43 -7.43 -16.17 -17.22
C GLY A 43 -6.17 -15.30 -17.42
N LEU A 44 -5.18 -15.43 -16.52
CA LEU A 44 -3.88 -14.77 -16.68
C LEU A 44 -3.14 -15.25 -17.93
N ALA A 45 -3.12 -16.55 -18.21
CA ALA A 45 -2.54 -17.10 -19.44
C ALA A 45 -3.17 -16.47 -20.69
N GLN A 46 -4.50 -16.35 -20.70
CA GLN A 46 -5.22 -15.73 -21.77
C GLN A 46 -4.84 -14.23 -21.93
N ALA A 47 -4.65 -13.49 -20.84
CA ALA A 47 -4.24 -12.11 -20.87
C ALA A 47 -2.82 -11.92 -21.43
N VAL A 48 -1.89 -12.79 -21.01
CA VAL A 48 -0.46 -12.74 -21.39
C VAL A 48 -0.21 -13.27 -22.82
N LEU A 49 -1.05 -14.19 -23.30
CA LEU A 49 -0.87 -14.84 -24.61
C LEU A 49 -0.76 -13.80 -25.73
N GLY A 50 0.33 -13.87 -26.49
CA GLY A 50 0.70 -12.90 -27.51
C GLY A 50 1.60 -11.77 -26.99
N PHE A 51 1.99 -11.81 -25.73
CA PHE A 51 2.95 -10.90 -25.09
C PHE A 51 2.61 -9.41 -25.35
N PRO A 52 1.38 -8.96 -24.98
CA PRO A 52 0.96 -7.59 -25.20
C PRO A 52 1.79 -6.63 -24.35
N LYS A 53 1.98 -5.39 -24.80
CA LYS A 53 2.69 -4.37 -24.00
C LYS A 53 1.95 -4.00 -22.73
N ILE A 54 0.62 -4.05 -22.74
CA ILE A 54 -0.26 -3.71 -21.61
C ILE A 54 -1.13 -4.93 -21.27
N ILE A 55 -1.17 -5.29 -20.00
CA ILE A 55 -2.00 -6.35 -19.44
C ILE A 55 -2.96 -5.70 -18.44
N ILE A 56 -4.26 -5.98 -18.56
CA ILE A 56 -5.28 -5.49 -17.64
C ILE A 56 -5.85 -6.70 -16.87
N LEU A 57 -5.81 -6.63 -15.55
CA LEU A 57 -6.26 -7.67 -14.64
C LEU A 57 -7.34 -7.08 -13.71
N ASP A 58 -8.53 -7.66 -13.76
CA ASP A 58 -9.62 -7.27 -12.88
C ASP A 58 -9.71 -8.26 -11.72
N GLU A 59 -9.48 -7.77 -10.48
CA GLU A 59 -9.55 -8.54 -9.23
C GLU A 59 -8.79 -9.88 -9.28
N PRO A 60 -7.47 -9.90 -9.62
CA PRO A 60 -6.77 -11.14 -9.95
C PRO A 60 -6.60 -12.11 -8.77
N SER A 61 -6.77 -11.67 -7.53
CA SER A 61 -6.58 -12.46 -6.30
C SER A 61 -7.88 -12.87 -5.62
N VAL A 62 -9.03 -12.37 -6.08
CA VAL A 62 -10.32 -12.59 -5.42
C VAL A 62 -10.70 -14.06 -5.26
N GLY A 63 -10.91 -14.45 -3.99
CA GLY A 63 -11.38 -15.78 -3.59
C GLY A 63 -10.34 -16.87 -3.78
N LEU A 64 -9.08 -16.53 -3.78
CA LEU A 64 -7.94 -17.42 -3.65
C LEU A 64 -7.60 -17.62 -2.17
N ASP A 65 -6.97 -18.75 -1.86
CA ASP A 65 -6.38 -18.95 -0.54
C ASP A 65 -5.07 -18.16 -0.38
N PRO A 66 -4.59 -17.94 0.88
CA PRO A 66 -3.40 -17.12 1.13
C PRO A 66 -2.15 -17.55 0.36
N LYS A 67 -1.94 -18.86 0.16
CA LYS A 67 -0.81 -19.37 -0.60
C LYS A 67 -0.91 -19.02 -2.08
N GLN A 68 -2.10 -19.19 -2.65
CA GLN A 68 -2.37 -18.84 -4.05
C GLN A 68 -2.24 -17.33 -4.28
N ILE A 69 -2.65 -16.49 -3.33
CA ILE A 69 -2.47 -15.03 -3.39
C ILE A 69 -0.99 -14.68 -3.54
N ILE A 70 -0.13 -15.24 -2.69
CA ILE A 70 1.32 -15.01 -2.77
C ILE A 70 1.87 -15.41 -4.15
N GLU A 71 1.45 -16.56 -4.67
CA GLU A 71 1.91 -17.03 -5.98
C GLU A 71 1.43 -16.15 -7.15
N ILE A 72 0.18 -15.63 -7.08
CA ILE A 72 -0.34 -14.70 -8.10
C ILE A 72 0.37 -13.35 -8.03
N ARG A 73 0.64 -12.81 -6.84
CA ARG A 73 1.41 -11.56 -6.67
C ARG A 73 2.80 -11.69 -7.28
N GLU A 74 3.50 -12.79 -7.00
CA GLU A 74 4.83 -13.02 -7.58
C GLU A 74 4.77 -13.11 -9.12
N LEU A 75 3.74 -13.77 -9.65
CA LEU A 75 3.53 -13.84 -11.10
C LEU A 75 3.28 -12.45 -11.70
N ILE A 76 2.46 -11.61 -11.06
CA ILE A 76 2.19 -10.23 -11.52
C ILE A 76 3.49 -9.41 -11.51
N ARG A 77 4.31 -9.50 -10.43
CA ARG A 77 5.62 -8.84 -10.37
C ARG A 77 6.57 -9.29 -11.48
N GLN A 78 6.56 -10.58 -11.83
CA GLN A 78 7.35 -11.09 -12.95
C GLN A 78 6.87 -10.54 -14.30
N LEU A 79 5.56 -10.45 -14.49
CA LEU A 79 4.96 -9.86 -15.70
C LEU A 79 5.29 -8.36 -15.82
N ALA A 80 5.25 -7.62 -14.72
CA ALA A 80 5.54 -6.19 -14.66
C ALA A 80 6.96 -5.83 -15.13
N LYS A 81 7.92 -6.78 -15.04
CA LYS A 81 9.28 -6.57 -15.58
C LYS A 81 9.34 -6.40 -17.10
N LYS A 82 8.35 -6.90 -17.83
CA LYS A 82 8.32 -6.88 -19.32
C LYS A 82 7.07 -6.22 -19.89
N HIS A 83 6.06 -5.99 -19.07
CA HIS A 83 4.75 -5.49 -19.47
C HIS A 83 4.32 -4.36 -18.54
N THR A 84 3.54 -3.42 -19.05
CA THR A 84 2.76 -2.53 -18.16
C THR A 84 1.54 -3.31 -17.68
N VAL A 85 1.45 -3.54 -16.38
CA VAL A 85 0.33 -4.25 -15.76
C VAL A 85 -0.58 -3.23 -15.07
N ILE A 86 -1.84 -3.21 -15.45
CA ILE A 86 -2.89 -2.44 -14.78
C ILE A 86 -3.77 -3.46 -14.06
N LEU A 87 -3.94 -3.31 -12.76
CA LEU A 87 -4.82 -4.19 -12.00
C LEU A 87 -5.84 -3.39 -11.19
N SER A 88 -7.05 -3.93 -11.05
CA SER A 88 -8.02 -3.48 -10.05
C SER A 88 -7.95 -4.39 -8.82
N SER A 89 -8.12 -3.84 -7.65
CA SER A 89 -8.33 -4.60 -6.41
C SER A 89 -9.03 -3.74 -5.36
N HIS A 90 -9.80 -4.39 -4.49
CA HIS A 90 -10.38 -3.78 -3.29
C HIS A 90 -9.57 -4.14 -2.03
N ILE A 91 -8.50 -4.94 -2.16
CA ILE A 91 -7.62 -5.33 -1.06
C ILE A 91 -6.37 -4.45 -1.11
N LEU A 92 -6.40 -3.35 -0.36
CA LEU A 92 -5.36 -2.31 -0.41
C LEU A 92 -3.98 -2.82 0.02
N ALA A 93 -3.91 -3.72 0.99
CA ALA A 93 -2.67 -4.38 1.38
C ALA A 93 -2.01 -5.15 0.21
N GLU A 94 -2.79 -5.72 -0.71
CA GLU A 94 -2.26 -6.36 -1.91
C GLU A 94 -1.75 -5.34 -2.93
N VAL A 95 -2.52 -4.25 -3.12
CA VAL A 95 -2.15 -3.15 -4.01
C VAL A 95 -0.80 -2.56 -3.57
N ARG A 96 -0.66 -2.28 -2.26
CA ARG A 96 0.58 -1.76 -1.68
C ARG A 96 1.81 -2.63 -1.96
N GLU A 97 1.61 -3.96 -1.94
CA GLU A 97 2.72 -4.88 -2.16
C GLU A 97 3.12 -5.08 -3.63
N VAL A 98 2.21 -4.86 -4.57
CA VAL A 98 2.40 -5.26 -5.97
C VAL A 98 2.53 -4.08 -6.92
N CYS A 99 1.94 -2.91 -6.57
CA CYS A 99 1.86 -1.77 -7.46
C CYS A 99 2.97 -0.75 -7.16
N ASP A 100 3.64 -0.27 -8.21
CA ASP A 100 4.57 0.85 -8.13
C ASP A 100 3.83 2.20 -8.08
N TYR A 101 2.59 2.24 -8.60
CA TYR A 101 1.78 3.44 -8.73
C TYR A 101 0.29 3.13 -8.54
N ILE A 102 -0.42 3.98 -7.82
CA ILE A 102 -1.83 3.79 -7.47
C ILE A 102 -2.68 4.92 -8.02
N LEU A 103 -3.83 4.56 -8.57
CA LEU A 103 -4.88 5.46 -9.01
C LEU A 103 -6.10 5.24 -8.13
N ILE A 104 -6.53 6.23 -7.35
CA ILE A 104 -7.75 6.16 -6.54
C ILE A 104 -8.89 6.84 -7.30
N ILE A 105 -9.95 6.07 -7.55
CA ILE A 105 -11.14 6.55 -8.24
C ILE A 105 -12.32 6.56 -7.26
N SER A 106 -12.99 7.70 -7.13
CA SER A 106 -14.21 7.87 -6.34
C SER A 106 -15.28 8.57 -7.16
N LYS A 107 -16.52 8.05 -7.12
CA LYS A 107 -17.67 8.62 -7.84
C LYS A 107 -17.38 8.88 -9.34
N GLY A 108 -16.58 8.00 -9.98
CA GLY A 108 -16.19 8.12 -11.39
C GLY A 108 -15.12 9.18 -11.68
N LYS A 109 -14.49 9.77 -10.66
CA LYS A 109 -13.41 10.75 -10.80
C LYS A 109 -12.11 10.19 -10.23
N LEU A 110 -10.99 10.52 -10.85
CA LEU A 110 -9.66 10.28 -10.30
C LEU A 110 -9.42 11.29 -9.17
N VAL A 111 -9.31 10.80 -7.92
CA VAL A 111 -9.15 11.65 -6.73
C VAL A 111 -7.71 11.70 -6.24
N ALA A 112 -6.92 10.66 -6.50
CA ALA A 112 -5.49 10.65 -6.20
C ALA A 112 -4.72 9.74 -7.17
N SER A 113 -3.44 10.05 -7.38
CA SER A 113 -2.56 9.35 -8.30
C SER A 113 -1.12 9.55 -7.87
N ASP A 114 -0.50 8.55 -7.24
CA ASP A 114 0.89 8.62 -6.74
C ASP A 114 1.42 7.22 -6.39
N THR A 115 2.68 7.14 -5.94
CA THR A 115 3.23 5.91 -5.34
C THR A 115 2.55 5.62 -3.99
N PRO A 116 2.53 4.35 -3.54
CA PRO A 116 1.98 3.99 -2.22
C PRO A 116 2.56 4.85 -1.09
N GLU A 117 3.87 5.01 -1.06
CA GLU A 117 4.59 5.76 -0.02
C GLU A 117 4.23 7.25 -0.01
N ASN A 118 4.03 7.84 -1.20
CA ASN A 118 3.62 9.24 -1.30
C ASN A 118 2.18 9.44 -0.86
N LEU A 119 1.27 8.51 -1.22
CA LEU A 119 -0.12 8.55 -0.78
C LEU A 119 -0.21 8.52 0.74
N GLU A 120 0.48 7.56 1.39
CA GLU A 120 0.53 7.43 2.84
C GLU A 120 1.13 8.68 3.51
N ARG A 121 2.20 9.26 2.94
CA ARG A 121 2.87 10.44 3.48
C ARG A 121 2.08 11.73 3.30
N ASN A 122 1.38 11.92 2.17
CA ASN A 122 0.72 13.19 1.84
C ASN A 122 -0.60 13.37 2.60
N LEU A 123 -1.25 12.30 3.03
CA LEU A 123 -2.47 12.31 3.84
C LEU A 123 -2.20 12.09 5.32
N GLY A 124 -1.13 11.37 5.65
CA GLY A 124 -0.70 11.25 7.04
C GLY A 124 0.09 12.47 7.48
N ASP A 125 -0.26 13.04 8.62
CA ASP A 125 0.76 13.68 9.44
C ASP A 125 1.72 12.54 9.83
N SER A 126 2.76 12.30 8.99
CA SER A 126 3.77 11.24 9.17
C SER A 126 4.60 11.39 10.46
N ASP A 127 4.25 12.40 11.23
CA ASP A 127 4.94 12.81 12.44
C ASP A 127 4.15 12.40 13.69
N LEU A 128 3.37 11.28 13.62
CA LEU A 128 2.62 10.75 14.76
C LEU A 128 3.30 9.51 15.34
N ILE A 129 3.48 9.50 16.66
CA ILE A 129 3.97 8.36 17.43
C ILE A 129 2.92 7.97 18.45
N GLU A 130 2.68 6.68 18.61
CA GLU A 130 1.91 6.15 19.74
C GLU A 130 2.82 5.51 20.77
N ILE A 131 2.47 5.72 22.04
CA ILE A 131 3.11 5.05 23.16
C ILE A 131 2.07 4.41 24.08
N GLU A 132 2.46 3.34 24.75
CA GLU A 132 1.74 2.74 25.85
C GLU A 132 2.67 2.64 27.07
N THR A 133 2.15 2.98 28.23
CA THR A 133 2.90 2.98 29.50
C THR A 133 1.98 2.70 30.68
N LYS A 134 2.56 2.34 31.82
CA LYS A 134 1.85 2.24 33.11
C LYS A 134 1.79 3.56 33.89
N ALA A 135 2.50 4.60 33.43
CA ALA A 135 2.41 5.93 34.04
C ALA A 135 0.99 6.50 33.90
N SER A 136 0.57 7.34 34.84
CA SER A 136 -0.71 8.03 34.74
C SER A 136 -0.73 9.04 33.60
N PRO A 137 -1.90 9.43 33.06
CA PRO A 137 -1.98 10.43 31.99
C PRO A 137 -1.27 11.76 32.31
N ASP A 138 -1.34 12.20 33.56
CA ASP A 138 -0.68 13.45 34.01
C ASP A 138 0.84 13.30 34.05
N GLU A 139 1.35 12.15 34.48
CA GLU A 139 2.79 11.85 34.42
C GLU A 139 3.29 11.75 32.99
N VAL A 140 2.57 11.07 32.11
CA VAL A 140 2.89 10.97 30.68
C VAL A 140 3.01 12.36 30.08
N ARG A 141 2.03 13.24 30.34
CA ARG A 141 2.04 14.60 29.82
C ARG A 141 3.25 15.40 30.34
N ARG A 142 3.51 15.34 31.66
CA ARG A 142 4.65 16.01 32.28
C ARG A 142 6.00 15.54 31.71
N ILE A 143 6.17 14.21 31.51
CA ILE A 143 7.40 13.66 30.91
C ILE A 143 7.55 14.15 29.46
N LEU A 144 6.50 14.07 28.65
CA LEU A 144 6.55 14.45 27.25
C LEU A 144 6.73 15.96 27.02
N GLU A 145 6.26 16.82 27.93
CA GLU A 145 6.48 18.27 27.88
C GLU A 145 7.96 18.66 28.02
N THR A 146 8.80 17.79 28.57
CA THR A 146 10.26 18.00 28.64
C THR A 146 10.99 17.67 27.34
N VAL A 147 10.32 16.99 26.39
CA VAL A 147 10.93 16.52 25.16
C VAL A 147 10.78 17.59 24.06
N ASP A 148 11.91 18.19 23.65
CA ASP A 148 11.88 19.11 22.52
C ASP A 148 11.66 18.37 21.19
N GLY A 149 10.83 18.95 20.33
CA GLY A 149 10.45 18.38 19.04
C GLY A 149 9.00 17.88 19.01
N ILE A 150 8.30 17.90 20.12
CA ILE A 150 6.87 17.56 20.21
C ILE A 150 6.03 18.81 19.89
N ARG A 151 4.99 18.62 19.06
CA ARG A 151 4.01 19.65 18.69
C ARG A 151 2.74 19.55 19.53
N SER A 152 2.22 18.35 19.71
CA SER A 152 1.00 18.09 20.49
C SER A 152 1.01 16.71 21.12
N ILE A 153 0.28 16.56 22.22
CA ILE A 153 0.16 15.30 22.98
C ILE A 153 -1.32 15.07 23.26
N SER A 154 -1.81 13.88 22.92
CA SER A 154 -3.13 13.38 23.30
C SER A 154 -2.95 12.15 24.16
N THR A 155 -3.66 12.06 25.30
CA THR A 155 -3.57 10.93 26.22
C THR A 155 -4.94 10.33 26.48
N LYS A 156 -5.00 9.00 26.59
CA LYS A 156 -6.20 8.24 26.95
C LYS A 156 -5.85 7.15 27.94
N HIS A 157 -6.59 7.07 29.04
CA HIS A 157 -6.47 5.95 29.98
C HIS A 157 -7.29 4.77 29.51
N LEU A 158 -6.68 3.59 29.46
CA LEU A 158 -7.33 2.35 29.04
C LEU A 158 -7.78 1.55 30.28
N GLU A 159 -8.79 0.68 30.11
CA GLU A 159 -9.42 -0.07 31.22
C GLU A 159 -8.47 -1.02 31.98
N ASN A 160 -7.35 -1.40 31.36
CA ASN A 160 -6.33 -2.30 31.95
C ASN A 160 -5.24 -1.59 32.75
N GLY A 161 -5.42 -0.31 33.10
CA GLY A 161 -4.42 0.48 33.85
C GLY A 161 -3.24 0.94 33.00
N ILE A 162 -3.37 0.90 31.67
CA ILE A 162 -2.39 1.40 30.72
C ILE A 162 -2.84 2.78 30.24
N THR A 163 -1.89 3.69 30.14
CA THR A 163 -2.09 4.96 29.44
C THR A 163 -1.55 4.84 28.04
N TRP A 164 -2.42 5.08 27.07
CA TRP A 164 -2.08 5.29 25.67
C TRP A 164 -1.89 6.79 25.43
N ALA A 165 -0.85 7.14 24.69
CA ALA A 165 -0.66 8.51 24.24
C ALA A 165 -0.26 8.57 22.79
N GLN A 166 -0.76 9.60 22.10
CA GLN A 166 -0.40 9.96 20.74
C GLN A 166 0.40 11.27 20.80
N ILE A 167 1.54 11.24 20.17
CA ILE A 167 2.52 12.33 20.13
C ILE A 167 2.61 12.78 18.69
N GLN A 168 2.40 14.06 18.42
CA GLN A 168 2.67 14.70 17.14
C GLN A 168 4.02 15.37 17.18
N GLU A 169 4.92 14.95 16.29
CA GLU A 169 6.25 15.55 16.15
C GLU A 169 6.20 16.85 15.35
N LYS A 170 7.22 17.71 15.53
CA LYS A 170 7.48 18.81 14.59
C LYS A 170 8.03 18.24 13.29
N LYS A 171 7.75 18.87 12.14
CA LYS A 171 8.21 18.41 10.83
C LYS A 171 9.72 18.13 10.82
N ASN A 172 10.10 17.01 10.20
CA ASN A 172 11.49 16.56 10.04
C ASN A 172 12.23 16.32 11.36
N THR A 173 11.54 16.03 12.44
CA THR A 173 12.13 15.63 13.73
C THR A 173 11.74 14.18 14.04
N ASP A 174 12.70 13.38 14.50
CA ASP A 174 12.44 12.07 15.09
C ASP A 174 12.68 12.21 16.61
N VAL A 175 11.61 12.13 17.39
CA VAL A 175 11.70 12.27 18.85
C VAL A 175 11.70 10.93 19.59
N ARG A 176 11.66 9.79 18.89
CA ARG A 176 11.51 8.46 19.50
C ARG A 176 12.59 8.16 20.52
N GLU A 177 13.86 8.44 20.20
CA GLU A 177 14.96 8.23 21.15
C GLU A 177 14.83 9.14 22.37
N LYS A 178 14.50 10.42 22.17
CA LYS A 178 14.30 11.39 23.26
C LYS A 178 13.14 10.99 24.17
N VAL A 179 12.03 10.52 23.59
CA VAL A 179 10.87 10.00 24.33
C VAL A 179 11.29 8.80 25.17
N PHE A 180 12.00 7.84 24.58
CA PHE A 180 12.50 6.68 25.32
C PHE A 180 13.38 7.09 26.49
N GLN A 181 14.35 8.00 26.27
CA GLN A 181 15.25 8.48 27.31
C GLN A 181 14.50 9.23 28.43
N ALA A 182 13.51 10.07 28.08
CA ALA A 182 12.72 10.81 29.06
C ALA A 182 11.92 9.86 29.97
N PHE A 183 11.31 8.81 29.43
CA PHE A 183 10.63 7.81 30.21
C PHE A 183 11.59 6.99 31.09
N ALA A 184 12.75 6.59 30.55
CA ALA A 184 13.77 5.87 31.32
C ALA A 184 14.31 6.68 32.50
N GLN A 185 14.58 7.98 32.33
CA GLN A 185 15.04 8.89 33.38
C GLN A 185 13.98 9.06 34.49
N ASN A 186 12.71 8.99 34.15
CA ASN A 186 11.60 9.06 35.09
C ASN A 186 11.21 7.69 35.66
N HIS A 187 11.98 6.63 35.39
CA HIS A 187 11.73 5.26 35.83
C HIS A 187 10.34 4.72 35.39
N GLN A 188 9.80 5.22 34.30
CA GLN A 188 8.53 4.79 33.77
C GLN A 188 8.74 3.85 32.55
N PRO A 189 8.20 2.62 32.59
CA PRO A 189 8.37 1.68 31.48
C PRO A 189 7.51 2.08 30.29
N LEU A 190 8.11 2.08 29.10
CA LEU A 190 7.37 2.09 27.85
C LEU A 190 7.05 0.65 27.45
N LEU A 191 5.78 0.36 27.25
CA LEU A 191 5.28 -0.94 26.79
C LEU A 191 5.18 -1.00 25.27
N LYS A 192 4.98 0.18 24.66
CA LYS A 192 4.92 0.37 23.21
C LYS A 192 5.50 1.73 22.85
N LEU A 193 6.21 1.80 21.75
CA LEU A 193 6.68 3.03 21.11
C LEU A 193 6.74 2.77 19.60
N ASN A 194 5.70 3.17 18.88
CA ASN A 194 5.60 2.93 17.43
C ASN A 194 5.27 4.22 16.69
N PRO A 195 5.89 4.47 15.54
CA PRO A 195 5.36 5.47 14.62
C PRO A 195 3.98 5.01 14.13
N LEU A 196 3.01 5.91 14.16
CA LEU A 196 1.72 5.72 13.52
C LEU A 196 1.91 5.98 12.02
N GLN A 197 1.91 4.90 11.25
CA GLN A 197 1.89 5.02 9.81
C GLN A 197 0.43 5.04 9.36
N VAL A 198 0.08 6.04 8.58
CA VAL A 198 -1.19 6.07 7.88
C VAL A 198 -1.17 4.96 6.84
N SER A 199 -2.14 4.09 6.89
CA SER A 199 -2.27 2.99 5.93
C SER A 199 -2.94 3.47 4.64
N LEU A 200 -2.78 2.72 3.54
CA LEU A 200 -3.53 2.99 2.32
C LEU A 200 -5.05 2.89 2.52
N GLU A 201 -5.50 2.09 3.50
CA GLU A 201 -6.90 2.00 3.91
C GLU A 201 -7.40 3.34 4.46
N ASP A 202 -6.63 3.98 5.34
CA ASP A 202 -6.96 5.29 5.90
C ASP A 202 -6.99 6.36 4.81
N VAL A 203 -5.98 6.35 3.92
CA VAL A 203 -5.90 7.21 2.74
C VAL A 203 -7.14 7.06 1.86
N PHE A 204 -7.52 5.83 1.54
CA PHE A 204 -8.68 5.54 0.71
C PHE A 204 -9.98 6.02 1.36
N MET A 205 -10.15 5.76 2.65
CA MET A 205 -11.33 6.19 3.41
C MET A 205 -11.46 7.72 3.42
N GLU A 206 -10.37 8.43 3.70
CA GLU A 206 -10.37 9.88 3.76
C GLU A 206 -10.69 10.51 2.40
N LEU A 207 -10.03 10.05 1.33
CA LEU A 207 -10.22 10.58 -0.03
C LEU A 207 -11.58 10.22 -0.64
N THR A 208 -12.22 9.13 -0.20
CA THR A 208 -13.52 8.72 -0.77
C THR A 208 -14.71 9.22 0.01
N GLN A 209 -14.57 9.54 1.30
CA GLN A 209 -15.65 10.05 2.15
C GLN A 209 -15.76 11.59 2.15
N SER A 210 -14.68 12.30 1.91
CA SER A 210 -14.63 13.76 1.95
C SER A 210 -14.22 14.34 0.60
N ASP A 211 -15.17 14.98 -0.09
CA ASP A 211 -14.87 15.73 -1.34
C ASP A 211 -13.80 16.84 -1.08
N ARG A 212 -13.79 17.41 0.14
CA ARG A 212 -12.81 18.40 0.57
C ARG A 212 -11.38 17.84 0.70
N ALA A 213 -11.24 16.64 1.29
CA ALA A 213 -9.93 16.01 1.41
C ALA A 213 -9.33 15.65 0.03
N ALA A 214 -10.17 15.23 -0.91
CA ALA A 214 -9.77 14.99 -2.28
C ALA A 214 -9.29 16.27 -3.01
N GLU A 215 -9.95 17.41 -2.78
CA GLU A 215 -9.54 18.70 -3.34
C GLU A 215 -8.21 19.20 -2.71
N GLU A 216 -8.08 19.11 -1.40
CA GLU A 216 -6.84 19.47 -0.68
C GLU A 216 -5.65 18.60 -1.11
N TYR A 217 -5.89 17.30 -1.34
CA TYR A 217 -4.86 16.40 -1.87
C TYR A 217 -4.42 16.80 -3.28
N ALA A 218 -5.38 17.07 -4.17
CA ALA A 218 -5.09 17.49 -5.54
C ALA A 218 -4.31 18.82 -5.61
N GLU A 219 -4.59 19.75 -4.69
CA GLU A 219 -3.82 21.01 -4.60
C GLU A 219 -2.39 20.79 -4.09
N LYS A 220 -2.21 19.92 -3.09
CA LYS A 220 -0.87 19.55 -2.57
C LYS A 220 -0.03 18.87 -3.63
N ALA A 221 -0.61 17.93 -4.38
CA ALA A 221 0.07 17.22 -5.46
C ALA A 221 0.56 18.17 -6.57
N LYS A 222 -0.29 19.13 -6.99
CA LYS A 222 0.08 20.13 -7.99
C LYS A 222 1.20 21.07 -7.53
N LYS A 223 1.22 21.45 -6.26
CA LYS A 223 2.30 22.29 -5.71
C LYS A 223 3.64 21.58 -5.73
N LYS A 224 3.63 20.27 -5.41
CA LYS A 224 4.84 19.47 -5.39
C LYS A 224 5.41 19.24 -6.80
N GLU A 225 4.56 18.95 -7.79
CA GLU A 225 4.99 18.85 -9.18
C GLU A 225 5.64 20.15 -9.69
N THR A 226 5.13 21.31 -9.25
CA THR A 226 5.69 22.63 -9.61
C THR A 226 7.01 22.94 -8.89
N GLU A 227 7.24 22.42 -7.72
CA GLU A 227 8.50 22.53 -6.97
C GLU A 227 9.57 21.61 -7.57
N ASP A 228 9.24 20.36 -7.84
CA ASP A 228 10.14 19.37 -8.46
C ASP A 228 10.56 19.78 -9.89
N MET A 229 9.68 20.46 -10.66
CA MET A 229 10.03 21.03 -11.98
C MET A 229 10.97 22.24 -11.89
N LYS A 230 10.95 23.01 -10.81
CA LYS A 230 11.86 24.15 -10.63
C LYS A 230 13.27 23.69 -10.24
N ASP A 231 13.36 22.68 -9.36
CA ASP A 231 14.65 22.12 -8.96
C ASP A 231 15.34 21.33 -10.10
N ALA A 232 14.58 20.78 -11.03
CA ALA A 232 15.12 20.10 -12.22
C ALA A 232 15.55 21.07 -13.36
N GLY A 233 15.19 22.35 -13.26
CA GLY A 233 15.53 23.36 -14.25
C GLY A 233 16.80 24.17 -13.96
N ASP A 234 17.38 24.00 -12.76
CA ASP A 234 18.62 24.71 -12.30
C ASP A 234 19.88 23.82 -12.37
N LEU A 235 19.85 22.71 -13.12
CA LEU A 235 20.98 21.82 -13.43
C LEU A 235 21.26 21.84 -14.94
#